data_97fd1282d797bf2a748527791d6cdc62
#
_entry.id   97fd1282d797bf2a748527791d6cdc62
#
_cell.length_a   1.000
_cell.length_b   1.000
_cell.length_c   1.000
_cell.angle_alpha   90.00
_cell.angle_beta   90.00
_cell.angle_gamma   90.00
#
_symmetry.space_group_name_H-M   'P 1'
#
loop_
_entity.id
_entity.type
_entity.pdbx_description
1 polymer ?
#
loop_
_entity_poly.entity_id
_entity_poly.type
_entity_poly.pdbx_seq_one_letter_code
_entity_poly.pdbx_strand_id
1 'polypeptide(L)'
;MLLDEFDPSKTAVINPWDLIKEIDQIPKTAIACYSHITFERIVAELQAEIIAETSTANGKKPIYRAKYKGSELSLFMIDVGAPTSVGMLEDVYQMGVQTVVIFGTCGVLDGSIADCSIIIPNAAVRDEGTSYHYMPPSDEIRVNQKHMEMLTRLLDKMHVTYTVGKVWTTDAFYRETVEKVKRRKMPVSYTHLRAHETL
;
A
#
# COMPACT_ATOMS: atom_id res chain seq x y z
N MET A 1 -13.90 -20.69 -10.72
CA MET A 1 -13.23 -19.74 -11.66
C MET A 1 -11.78 -19.63 -11.21
N LEU A 2 -10.86 -19.21 -12.07
CA LEU A 2 -9.43 -19.10 -11.69
C LEU A 2 -9.20 -18.30 -10.39
N LEU A 3 -9.99 -17.26 -10.14
CA LEU A 3 -9.90 -16.49 -8.89
C LEU A 3 -10.42 -17.26 -7.64
N ASP A 4 -11.03 -18.42 -7.81
CA ASP A 4 -11.48 -19.26 -6.70
C ASP A 4 -10.47 -20.38 -6.38
N GLU A 5 -9.39 -20.48 -7.16
CA GLU A 5 -8.35 -21.51 -7.04
C GLU A 5 -7.21 -21.03 -6.13
N PHE A 6 -7.51 -20.87 -4.84
CA PHE A 6 -6.50 -20.48 -3.86
C PHE A 6 -5.67 -21.70 -3.42
N ASP A 7 -4.34 -21.59 -3.53
CA ASP A 7 -3.39 -22.55 -2.98
C ASP A 7 -2.78 -22.01 -1.67
N PRO A 8 -2.95 -22.72 -0.54
CA PRO A 8 -2.40 -22.27 0.75
C PRO A 8 -0.88 -22.48 0.89
N SER A 9 -0.21 -23.09 -0.10
CA SER A 9 1.24 -23.25 -0.09
C SER A 9 1.94 -21.91 -0.01
N LYS A 10 2.91 -21.80 0.88
CA LYS A 10 3.74 -20.60 1.01
C LYS A 10 5.01 -20.64 0.15
N THR A 11 5.24 -21.75 -0.51
CA THR A 11 6.42 -21.96 -1.35
C THR A 11 5.98 -22.06 -2.80
N ALA A 12 6.46 -21.14 -3.62
CA ALA A 12 6.26 -21.14 -5.06
C ALA A 12 7.42 -21.88 -5.79
N VAL A 13 7.32 -22.00 -7.10
CA VAL A 13 8.42 -22.53 -7.94
C VAL A 13 9.60 -21.57 -7.95
N ILE A 14 9.32 -20.25 -7.92
CA ILE A 14 10.31 -19.17 -7.77
C ILE A 14 9.85 -18.32 -6.60
N ASN A 15 10.71 -18.14 -5.63
CA ASN A 15 10.42 -17.38 -4.41
C ASN A 15 11.29 -16.11 -4.35
N PRO A 16 10.92 -15.09 -3.57
CA PRO A 16 11.74 -13.88 -3.44
C PRO A 16 13.18 -14.17 -3.07
N TRP A 17 13.46 -15.11 -2.18
CA TRP A 17 14.82 -15.46 -1.76
C TRP A 17 15.67 -16.15 -2.84
N ASP A 18 15.06 -16.65 -3.92
CA ASP A 18 15.78 -17.21 -5.05
C ASP A 18 16.38 -16.12 -5.93
N LEU A 19 15.82 -14.91 -5.90
CA LEU A 19 16.16 -13.78 -6.77
C LEU A 19 16.76 -12.59 -6.01
N ILE A 20 16.28 -12.33 -4.79
CA ILE A 20 16.60 -11.14 -4.01
C ILE A 20 17.49 -11.50 -2.82
N LYS A 21 18.58 -10.78 -2.66
CA LYS A 21 19.49 -10.94 -1.52
C LYS A 21 19.11 -9.98 -0.40
N GLU A 22 19.35 -10.40 0.83
CA GLU A 22 19.31 -9.50 1.99
C GLU A 22 20.34 -8.39 1.82
N ILE A 23 19.97 -7.20 2.27
CA ILE A 23 20.83 -6.01 2.27
C ILE A 23 21.31 -5.76 3.71
N ASP A 24 22.62 -5.81 3.90
CA ASP A 24 23.18 -5.55 5.23
C ASP A 24 22.81 -4.15 5.73
N GLN A 25 22.39 -4.09 6.99
CA GLN A 25 22.00 -2.85 7.66
C GLN A 25 20.91 -2.03 6.94
N ILE A 26 20.03 -2.67 6.15
CA ILE A 26 18.86 -1.97 5.64
C ILE A 26 17.95 -1.53 6.80
N PRO A 27 17.46 -0.27 6.83
CA PRO A 27 16.52 0.16 7.85
C PRO A 27 15.27 -0.71 7.86
N LYS A 28 14.89 -1.24 9.03
CA LYS A 28 13.82 -2.23 9.18
C LYS A 28 12.40 -1.65 9.01
N THR A 29 12.27 -0.34 9.12
CA THR A 29 11.00 0.37 8.86
C THR A 29 11.12 1.13 7.56
N ALA A 30 10.15 0.96 6.69
CA ALA A 30 10.07 1.65 5.42
C ALA A 30 8.81 2.50 5.31
N ILE A 31 8.92 3.57 4.54
CA ILE A 31 7.80 4.37 4.05
C ILE A 31 7.74 4.21 2.54
N ALA A 32 6.60 3.78 2.04
CA ALA A 32 6.32 3.69 0.61
C ALA A 32 5.30 4.76 0.21
N CYS A 33 5.57 5.41 -0.91
CA CYS A 33 4.72 6.47 -1.43
C CYS A 33 4.34 6.18 -2.88
N TYR A 34 3.08 6.40 -3.20
CA TYR A 34 2.61 6.29 -4.59
C TYR A 34 2.80 7.59 -5.40
N SER A 35 2.89 8.76 -4.75
CA SER A 35 3.01 10.04 -5.42
C SER A 35 4.47 10.38 -5.72
N HIS A 36 4.82 10.45 -7.01
CA HIS A 36 6.16 10.82 -7.47
C HIS A 36 6.62 12.19 -6.93
N ILE A 37 5.76 13.21 -7.07
CA ILE A 37 6.08 14.58 -6.62
C ILE A 37 6.33 14.61 -5.11
N THR A 38 5.47 13.95 -4.33
CA THR A 38 5.62 13.88 -2.87
C THR A 38 6.86 13.09 -2.48
N PHE A 39 7.13 12.00 -3.18
CA PHE A 39 8.30 11.15 -2.93
C PHE A 39 9.60 11.90 -3.18
N GLU A 40 9.76 12.55 -4.34
CA GLU A 40 10.95 13.31 -4.65
C GLU A 40 11.20 14.44 -3.65
N ARG A 41 10.14 15.13 -3.22
CA ARG A 41 10.25 16.14 -2.17
C ARG A 41 10.78 15.55 -0.87
N ILE A 42 10.26 14.43 -0.41
CA ILE A 42 10.71 13.75 0.82
C ILE A 42 12.18 13.33 0.70
N VAL A 43 12.56 12.74 -0.44
CA VAL A 43 13.94 12.33 -0.70
C VAL A 43 14.89 13.53 -0.62
N ALA A 44 14.51 14.66 -1.22
CA ALA A 44 15.31 15.88 -1.20
C ALA A 44 15.37 16.52 0.21
N GLU A 45 14.24 16.65 0.89
CA GLU A 45 14.16 17.24 2.24
C GLU A 45 14.96 16.44 3.28
N LEU A 46 14.94 15.13 3.18
CA LEU A 46 15.65 14.23 4.10
C LEU A 46 17.08 13.92 3.64
N GLN A 47 17.50 14.45 2.49
CA GLN A 47 18.81 14.14 1.89
C GLN A 47 19.08 12.63 1.84
N ALA A 48 18.06 11.88 1.37
CA ALA A 48 18.08 10.44 1.38
C ALA A 48 19.07 9.88 0.35
N GLU A 49 19.79 8.80 0.71
CA GLU A 49 20.81 8.17 -0.11
C GLU A 49 20.32 6.83 -0.65
N ILE A 50 20.62 6.51 -1.91
CA ILE A 50 20.27 5.21 -2.51
C ILE A 50 21.14 4.13 -1.83
N ILE A 51 20.48 3.09 -1.32
CA ILE A 51 21.13 1.95 -0.65
C ILE A 51 20.86 0.62 -1.35
N ALA A 52 19.83 0.54 -2.16
CA ALA A 52 19.44 -0.65 -2.90
C ALA A 52 18.58 -0.28 -4.11
N GLU A 53 18.26 -1.25 -4.95
CA GLU A 53 17.33 -1.12 -6.07
C GLU A 53 16.52 -2.40 -6.21
N THR A 54 15.24 -2.30 -6.51
CA THR A 54 14.46 -3.40 -7.13
C THR A 54 14.60 -3.30 -8.64
N SER A 55 14.41 -4.41 -9.35
CA SER A 55 14.55 -4.45 -10.81
C SER A 55 13.33 -5.12 -11.44
N THR A 56 12.69 -4.42 -12.34
CA THR A 56 11.55 -4.91 -13.12
C THR A 56 11.80 -4.72 -14.61
N ALA A 57 10.94 -5.28 -15.45
CA ALA A 57 10.97 -5.02 -16.90
C ALA A 57 10.83 -3.52 -17.24
N ASN A 58 10.24 -2.73 -16.34
CA ASN A 58 10.08 -1.28 -16.49
C ASN A 58 11.28 -0.47 -15.97
N GLY A 59 12.36 -1.15 -15.58
CA GLY A 59 13.59 -0.54 -15.10
C GLY A 59 13.81 -0.73 -13.61
N LYS A 60 14.83 -0.06 -13.12
CA LYS A 60 15.24 -0.11 -11.71
C LYS A 60 14.49 0.92 -10.89
N LYS A 61 14.15 0.54 -9.66
CA LYS A 61 13.49 1.40 -8.68
C LYS A 61 14.38 1.53 -7.44
N PRO A 62 14.86 2.74 -7.13
CA PRO A 62 15.77 2.93 -6.02
C PRO A 62 15.05 2.80 -4.67
N ILE A 63 15.77 2.26 -3.71
CA ILE A 63 15.43 2.26 -2.29
C ILE A 63 16.44 3.17 -1.59
N TYR A 64 15.94 4.10 -0.81
CA TYR A 64 16.75 5.10 -0.14
C TYR A 64 16.81 4.83 1.36
N ARG A 65 17.90 5.25 1.97
CA ARG A 65 18.01 5.44 3.42
C ARG A 65 17.83 6.92 3.73
N ALA A 66 17.01 7.21 4.72
CA ALA A 66 16.84 8.55 5.26
C ALA A 66 16.93 8.55 6.78
N LYS A 67 17.26 9.71 7.36
CA LYS A 67 17.21 9.94 8.81
C LYS A 67 16.12 10.92 9.13
N TYR A 68 15.24 10.54 10.07
CA TYR A 68 14.20 11.41 10.57
C TYR A 68 14.10 11.32 12.09
N LYS A 69 14.24 12.44 12.80
CA LYS A 69 14.18 12.52 14.27
C LYS A 69 15.02 11.45 14.99
N GLY A 70 16.23 11.20 14.49
CA GLY A 70 17.17 10.24 15.05
C GLY A 70 16.95 8.78 14.69
N SER A 71 15.91 8.46 13.90
CA SER A 71 15.65 7.12 13.39
C SER A 71 16.03 7.00 11.92
N GLU A 72 16.52 5.84 11.53
CA GLU A 72 16.75 5.50 10.13
C GLU A 72 15.50 4.85 9.52
N LEU A 73 15.20 5.21 8.29
CA LEU A 73 14.06 4.75 7.51
C LEU A 73 14.51 4.33 6.12
N SER A 74 13.90 3.28 5.58
CA SER A 74 13.93 3.01 4.15
C SER A 74 12.82 3.80 3.48
N LEU A 75 13.09 4.39 2.31
CA LEU A 75 12.09 5.08 1.51
C LEU A 75 12.08 4.49 0.11
N PHE A 76 10.91 4.24 -0.43
CA PHE A 76 10.78 3.85 -1.83
C PHE A 76 9.47 4.30 -2.43
N MET A 77 9.49 4.56 -3.73
CA MET A 77 8.28 4.79 -4.48
C MET A 77 7.69 3.45 -4.88
N ILE A 78 6.42 3.22 -4.58
CA ILE A 78 5.70 2.01 -4.96
C ILE A 78 4.86 2.28 -6.21
N ASP A 79 4.89 1.36 -7.17
CA ASP A 79 4.13 1.51 -8.41
C ASP A 79 2.64 1.23 -8.22
N VAL A 80 1.82 1.90 -9.00
CA VAL A 80 0.37 1.71 -9.02
C VAL A 80 0.01 0.35 -9.62
N GLY A 81 -0.98 -0.30 -9.04
CA GLY A 81 -1.47 -1.61 -9.45
C GLY A 81 -1.11 -2.71 -8.46
N ALA A 82 -2.08 -3.54 -8.10
CA ALA A 82 -1.92 -4.56 -7.09
C ALA A 82 -0.76 -5.55 -7.39
N PRO A 83 -0.59 -6.07 -8.63
CA PRO A 83 0.51 -6.98 -8.92
C PRO A 83 1.88 -6.36 -8.69
N THR A 84 2.08 -5.14 -9.18
CA THR A 84 3.37 -4.44 -9.08
C THR A 84 3.68 -4.05 -7.65
N SER A 85 2.67 -3.55 -6.93
CA SER A 85 2.82 -3.18 -5.51
C SER A 85 3.20 -4.37 -4.65
N VAL A 86 2.53 -5.51 -4.82
CA VAL A 86 2.78 -6.71 -4.02
C VAL A 86 4.15 -7.29 -4.34
N GLY A 87 4.51 -7.44 -5.63
CA GLY A 87 5.83 -7.94 -6.01
C GLY A 87 6.96 -7.07 -5.44
N MET A 88 6.83 -5.74 -5.51
CA MET A 88 7.82 -4.84 -4.91
C MET A 88 7.89 -4.96 -3.38
N LEU A 89 6.77 -5.19 -2.70
CA LEU A 89 6.76 -5.43 -1.26
C LEU A 89 7.46 -6.74 -0.89
N GLU A 90 7.26 -7.80 -1.67
CA GLU A 90 7.97 -9.07 -1.47
C GLU A 90 9.47 -8.90 -1.62
N ASP A 91 9.93 -8.16 -2.65
CA ASP A 91 11.35 -7.84 -2.83
C ASP A 91 11.91 -7.09 -1.62
N VAL A 92 11.22 -6.03 -1.19
CA VAL A 92 11.67 -5.16 -0.09
C VAL A 92 11.68 -5.91 1.24
N TYR A 93 10.71 -6.78 1.50
CA TYR A 93 10.72 -7.65 2.68
C TYR A 93 11.87 -8.65 2.63
N GLN A 94 12.14 -9.23 1.46
CA GLN A 94 13.29 -10.14 1.29
C GLN A 94 14.63 -9.42 1.49
N MET A 95 14.74 -8.14 1.10
CA MET A 95 15.94 -7.32 1.39
C MET A 95 16.15 -7.08 2.88
N GLY A 96 15.16 -7.34 3.73
CA GLY A 96 15.29 -7.28 5.19
C GLY A 96 14.46 -6.18 5.88
N VAL A 97 13.62 -5.43 5.17
CA VAL A 97 12.61 -4.55 5.77
C VAL A 97 11.58 -5.40 6.51
N GLN A 98 11.07 -4.92 7.64
CA GLN A 98 10.13 -5.66 8.47
C GLN A 98 8.75 -4.99 8.59
N THR A 99 8.71 -3.67 8.45
CA THR A 99 7.49 -2.89 8.56
C THR A 99 7.45 -1.86 7.44
N VAL A 100 6.35 -1.83 6.70
CA VAL A 100 6.13 -0.83 5.66
C VAL A 100 4.88 -0.02 6.00
N VAL A 101 4.99 1.29 6.00
CA VAL A 101 3.86 2.22 6.01
C VAL A 101 3.69 2.76 4.61
N ILE A 102 2.53 2.51 4.04
CA ILE A 102 2.21 2.95 2.68
C ILE A 102 1.25 4.12 2.75
N PHE A 103 1.50 5.17 1.99
CA PHE A 103 0.57 6.27 1.83
C PHE A 103 0.43 6.69 0.36
N GLY A 104 -0.72 7.23 0.06
CA GLY A 104 -1.09 7.73 -1.26
C GLY A 104 -2.34 8.57 -1.17
N THR A 105 -2.87 8.98 -2.29
CA THR A 105 -4.12 9.72 -2.38
C THR A 105 -5.26 8.81 -2.80
N CYS A 106 -6.48 9.20 -2.52
CA CYS A 106 -7.67 8.47 -2.94
C CYS A 106 -8.84 9.41 -3.22
N GLY A 107 -9.73 9.01 -4.12
CA GLY A 107 -11.00 9.68 -4.30
C GLY A 107 -11.98 9.25 -3.21
N VAL A 108 -12.79 10.18 -2.71
CA VAL A 108 -13.78 9.93 -1.67
C VAL A 108 -15.15 9.71 -2.30
N LEU A 109 -15.85 8.65 -1.91
CA LEU A 109 -17.23 8.37 -2.36
C LEU A 109 -18.28 8.91 -1.38
N ASP A 110 -17.87 9.22 -0.16
CA ASP A 110 -18.72 9.81 0.89
C ASP A 110 -18.47 11.31 0.97
N GLY A 111 -19.45 12.11 0.56
CA GLY A 111 -19.35 13.57 0.57
C GLY A 111 -19.29 14.23 1.95
N SER A 112 -19.42 13.47 3.03
CA SER A 112 -19.23 13.98 4.41
C SER A 112 -17.77 14.06 4.83
N ILE A 113 -16.87 13.39 4.10
CA ILE A 113 -15.44 13.42 4.36
C ILE A 113 -14.84 14.67 3.72
N ALA A 114 -14.23 15.52 4.53
CA ALA A 114 -13.61 16.74 4.04
C ALA A 114 -12.38 16.45 3.16
N ASP A 115 -12.13 17.33 2.19
CA ASP A 115 -10.94 17.26 1.35
C ASP A 115 -9.65 17.26 2.18
N CYS A 116 -8.65 16.55 1.70
CA CYS A 116 -7.36 16.41 2.37
C CYS A 116 -7.40 15.73 3.76
N SER A 117 -8.49 15.03 4.10
CA SER A 117 -8.58 14.23 5.32
C SER A 117 -7.63 13.03 5.27
N ILE A 118 -7.09 12.67 6.43
CA ILE A 118 -6.36 11.40 6.57
C ILE A 118 -7.39 10.28 6.74
N ILE A 119 -7.18 9.21 5.97
CA ILE A 119 -8.04 8.05 6.00
C ILE A 119 -7.21 6.81 6.34
N ILE A 120 -7.68 6.09 7.34
CA ILE A 120 -7.08 4.83 7.80
C ILE A 120 -7.98 3.67 7.34
N PRO A 121 -7.53 2.86 6.38
CA PRO A 121 -8.30 1.69 5.96
C PRO A 121 -8.46 0.67 7.09
N ASN A 122 -9.68 0.16 7.29
CA ASN A 122 -9.96 -0.97 8.17
C ASN A 122 -10.26 -2.26 7.39
N ALA A 123 -10.66 -2.12 6.14
CA ALA A 123 -10.88 -3.22 5.20
C ALA A 123 -10.73 -2.72 3.76
N ALA A 124 -10.57 -3.63 2.83
CA ALA A 124 -10.57 -3.35 1.40
C ALA A 124 -11.53 -4.28 0.65
N VAL A 125 -12.29 -3.73 -0.31
CA VAL A 125 -13.06 -4.52 -1.26
C VAL A 125 -12.09 -5.04 -2.32
N ARG A 126 -12.14 -6.34 -2.58
CA ARG A 126 -11.24 -7.06 -3.48
C ARG A 126 -11.78 -7.04 -4.92
N ASP A 127 -11.74 -5.89 -5.58
CA ASP A 127 -12.13 -5.74 -7.00
C ASP A 127 -10.89 -5.72 -7.91
N GLU A 128 -9.90 -6.56 -7.57
CA GLU A 128 -8.62 -6.77 -8.24
C GLU A 128 -8.29 -8.27 -8.23
N GLY A 129 -7.34 -8.70 -9.01
CA GLY A 129 -7.00 -10.13 -9.16
C GLY A 129 -5.92 -10.64 -8.18
N THR A 130 -5.01 -9.79 -7.75
CA THR A 130 -3.78 -10.18 -7.06
C THR A 130 -4.02 -10.82 -5.70
N SER A 131 -4.90 -10.25 -4.89
CA SER A 131 -5.13 -10.73 -3.52
C SER A 131 -5.71 -12.15 -3.46
N TYR A 132 -6.33 -12.63 -4.54
CA TYR A 132 -6.86 -14.00 -4.65
C TYR A 132 -5.76 -15.07 -4.74
N HIS A 133 -4.52 -14.67 -5.09
CA HIS A 133 -3.36 -15.55 -5.02
C HIS A 133 -2.78 -15.68 -3.60
N TYR A 134 -3.11 -14.77 -2.70
CA TYR A 134 -2.55 -14.72 -1.34
C TYR A 134 -3.55 -15.12 -0.25
N MET A 135 -4.84 -15.03 -0.51
CA MET A 135 -5.89 -15.28 0.46
C MET A 135 -7.08 -16.01 -0.18
N PRO A 136 -7.79 -16.86 0.57
CA PRO A 136 -9.01 -17.51 0.08
C PRO A 136 -10.00 -16.50 -0.51
N PRO A 137 -10.86 -16.92 -1.46
CA PRO A 137 -11.88 -16.05 -2.07
C PRO A 137 -12.80 -15.41 -1.03
N SER A 138 -12.97 -14.11 -1.14
CA SER A 138 -13.94 -13.32 -0.36
C SER A 138 -14.12 -11.97 -1.04
N ASP A 139 -15.24 -11.28 -0.77
CA ASP A 139 -15.51 -9.97 -1.33
C ASP A 139 -14.65 -8.86 -0.74
N GLU A 140 -14.13 -9.09 0.47
CA GLU A 140 -13.33 -8.12 1.18
C GLU A 140 -12.24 -8.76 2.04
N ILE A 141 -11.23 -7.98 2.38
CA ILE A 141 -10.18 -8.34 3.32
C ILE A 141 -10.06 -7.26 4.39
N ARG A 142 -9.83 -7.68 5.63
CA ARG A 142 -9.56 -6.75 6.74
C ARG A 142 -8.06 -6.48 6.87
N VAL A 143 -7.73 -5.25 7.23
CA VAL A 143 -6.34 -4.90 7.55
C VAL A 143 -5.91 -5.52 8.87
N ASN A 144 -4.60 -5.56 9.11
CA ASN A 144 -4.04 -5.99 10.38
C ASN A 144 -4.47 -5.03 11.51
N GLN A 145 -5.31 -5.52 12.41
CA GLN A 145 -5.90 -4.75 13.51
C GLN A 145 -4.84 -4.07 14.38
N LYS A 146 -3.76 -4.77 14.70
CA LYS A 146 -2.67 -4.24 15.52
C LYS A 146 -2.00 -3.02 14.90
N HIS A 147 -1.74 -3.06 13.58
CA HIS A 147 -1.12 -1.94 12.87
C HIS A 147 -2.09 -0.77 12.74
N MET A 148 -3.37 -1.03 12.47
CA MET A 148 -4.40 0.01 12.43
C MET A 148 -4.50 0.74 13.77
N GLU A 149 -4.58 0.00 14.89
CA GLU A 149 -4.61 0.59 16.23
C GLU A 149 -3.35 1.38 16.58
N MET A 150 -2.18 0.93 16.11
CA MET A 150 -0.94 1.66 16.31
C MET A 150 -0.97 3.01 15.57
N LEU A 151 -1.43 3.03 14.33
CA LEU A 151 -1.54 4.27 13.54
C LEU A 151 -2.57 5.23 14.14
N THR A 152 -3.75 4.75 14.50
CA THR A 152 -4.79 5.60 15.10
C THR A 152 -4.35 6.22 16.41
N ARG A 153 -3.73 5.44 17.32
CA ARG A 153 -3.15 5.96 18.56
C ARG A 153 -2.06 7.01 18.33
N LEU A 154 -1.26 6.85 17.27
CA LEU A 154 -0.23 7.83 16.92
C LEU A 154 -0.88 9.15 16.47
N LEU A 155 -1.89 9.08 15.60
CA LEU A 155 -2.62 10.24 15.11
C LEU A 155 -3.36 10.97 16.25
N ASP A 156 -3.99 10.22 17.16
CA ASP A 156 -4.62 10.76 18.36
C ASP A 156 -3.61 11.53 19.23
N LYS A 157 -2.44 10.93 19.48
CA LYS A 157 -1.36 11.58 20.23
C LYS A 157 -0.83 12.85 19.55
N MET A 158 -0.87 12.90 18.23
CA MET A 158 -0.47 14.07 17.43
C MET A 158 -1.59 15.09 17.26
N HIS A 159 -2.79 14.83 17.78
CA HIS A 159 -4.00 15.64 17.58
C HIS A 159 -4.36 15.82 16.08
N VAL A 160 -4.11 14.79 15.28
CA VAL A 160 -4.44 14.79 13.86
C VAL A 160 -5.80 14.12 13.65
N THR A 161 -6.71 14.82 13.03
CA THR A 161 -8.03 14.26 12.67
C THR A 161 -7.90 13.25 11.53
N TYR A 162 -8.59 12.13 11.66
CA TYR A 162 -8.64 11.10 10.65
C TYR A 162 -10.02 10.44 10.58
N THR A 163 -10.27 9.72 9.51
CA THR A 163 -11.46 8.88 9.34
C THR A 163 -11.02 7.43 9.16
N VAL A 164 -11.67 6.51 9.86
CA VAL A 164 -11.49 5.06 9.65
C VAL A 164 -12.56 4.56 8.72
N GLY A 165 -12.20 3.87 7.66
CA GLY A 165 -13.16 3.41 6.68
C GLY A 165 -12.67 2.29 5.77
N LYS A 166 -13.62 1.71 5.03
CA LYS A 166 -13.33 0.68 4.04
C LYS A 166 -12.90 1.34 2.73
N VAL A 167 -11.88 0.77 2.09
CA VAL A 167 -11.40 1.19 0.77
C VAL A 167 -11.90 0.23 -0.32
N TRP A 168 -11.96 0.72 -1.52
CA TRP A 168 -12.22 -0.07 -2.71
C TRP A 168 -11.06 0.09 -3.68
N THR A 169 -10.45 -1.03 -4.06
CA THR A 169 -9.37 -1.08 -5.04
C THR A 169 -9.85 -1.86 -6.26
N THR A 170 -9.57 -1.37 -7.46
CA THR A 170 -9.92 -2.03 -8.72
C THR A 170 -8.76 -1.98 -9.69
N ASP A 171 -8.56 -3.04 -10.46
CA ASP A 171 -7.56 -3.11 -11.53
C ASP A 171 -7.96 -2.30 -12.78
N ALA A 172 -9.21 -1.84 -12.85
CA ALA A 172 -9.75 -1.20 -14.05
C ALA A 172 -10.55 0.06 -13.72
N PHE A 173 -9.86 1.15 -13.43
CA PHE A 173 -10.48 2.42 -12.98
C PHE A 173 -11.43 3.02 -14.04
N TYR A 174 -11.18 2.88 -15.33
CA TYR A 174 -12.14 3.30 -16.38
C TYR A 174 -13.38 2.39 -16.48
N ARG A 175 -13.43 1.31 -15.70
CA ARG A 175 -14.60 0.42 -15.57
C ARG A 175 -15.37 0.62 -14.26
N GLU A 176 -15.11 1.68 -13.54
CA GLU A 176 -15.92 2.13 -12.42
C GLU A 176 -17.20 2.79 -12.93
N THR A 177 -18.13 1.96 -13.39
CA THR A 177 -19.41 2.43 -13.93
C THR A 177 -20.28 3.05 -12.83
N VAL A 178 -21.24 3.90 -13.24
CA VAL A 178 -22.19 4.52 -12.31
C VAL A 178 -22.89 3.48 -11.41
N GLU A 179 -23.26 2.34 -11.97
CA GLU A 179 -23.92 1.27 -11.20
C GLU A 179 -22.95 0.56 -10.24
N LYS A 180 -21.69 0.41 -10.60
CA LYS A 180 -20.64 -0.09 -9.68
C LYS A 180 -20.47 0.88 -8.51
N VAL A 181 -20.31 2.16 -8.78
CA VAL A 181 -20.18 3.21 -7.77
C VAL A 181 -21.41 3.26 -6.86
N LYS A 182 -22.62 3.22 -7.40
CA LYS A 182 -23.86 3.16 -6.60
C LYS A 182 -23.85 1.96 -5.65
N ARG A 183 -23.51 0.77 -6.12
CA ARG A 183 -23.41 -0.43 -5.28
C ARG A 183 -22.39 -0.28 -4.16
N ARG A 184 -21.25 0.36 -4.44
CA ARG A 184 -20.21 0.62 -3.44
C ARG A 184 -20.60 1.71 -2.44
N LYS A 185 -21.54 2.60 -2.79
CA LYS A 185 -22.11 3.63 -1.91
C LYS A 185 -23.28 3.15 -1.05
N MET A 186 -23.85 1.98 -1.31
CA MET A 186 -25.04 1.52 -0.56
C MET A 186 -24.71 1.26 0.92
N PRO A 187 -25.61 1.61 1.84
CA PRO A 187 -25.31 1.74 3.26
C PRO A 187 -25.24 0.39 3.96
N VAL A 188 -24.06 -0.18 3.99
CA VAL A 188 -23.62 -1.05 5.07
C VAL A 188 -22.24 -0.56 5.46
N SER A 189 -22.19 0.54 6.22
CA SER A 189 -20.98 1.05 6.93
C SER A 189 -19.73 1.24 6.07
N TYR A 190 -19.83 1.89 4.91
CA TYR A 190 -18.67 2.10 4.06
C TYR A 190 -18.32 3.57 3.91
N THR A 191 -17.23 3.96 4.52
CA THR A 191 -16.45 5.10 4.07
C THR A 191 -15.71 4.62 2.83
N HIS A 192 -16.24 4.84 1.64
CA HIS A 192 -15.62 4.33 0.43
C HIS A 192 -14.53 5.28 -0.05
N LEU A 193 -13.33 4.78 -0.02
CA LEU A 193 -12.18 5.41 -0.60
C LEU A 193 -11.85 4.71 -1.90
N ARG A 194 -11.72 5.47 -2.94
CA ARG A 194 -11.19 5.03 -4.21
C ARG A 194 -9.71 5.36 -4.19
N ALA A 195 -8.85 4.37 -4.16
CA ALA A 195 -7.43 4.58 -4.37
C ALA A 195 -7.24 4.99 -5.84
N HIS A 196 -7.13 6.28 -6.09
CA HIS A 196 -6.71 6.84 -7.35
C HIS A 196 -5.43 7.59 -7.13
N GLU A 197 -4.44 7.16 -7.82
CA GLU A 197 -3.32 8.02 -8.10
C GLU A 197 -3.55 8.66 -9.46
N THR A 198 -3.97 9.88 -9.42
CA THR A 198 -3.90 10.75 -10.56
C THR A 198 -3.16 12.01 -10.18
N LEU A 199 -2.02 12.21 -10.87
CA LEU A 199 -1.27 13.45 -11.11
C LEU A 199 -0.39 13.91 -9.98
#